data_9666db56b9b4e0a8ac4e2fe1dca73840
#
_entry.id   9666db56b9b4e0a8ac4e2fe1dca73840
#
_cell.length_a   1.000
_cell.length_b   1.000
_cell.length_c   1.000
_cell.angle_alpha   90.00
_cell.angle_beta   90.00
_cell.angle_gamma   90.00
#
_symmetry.space_group_name_H-M   'P 1'
#
loop_
_entity.id
_entity.type
_entity.pdbx_description
1 polymer ?
#
loop_
_entity_poly.entity_id
_entity_poly.type
_entity_poly.pdbx_seq_one_letter_code
_entity_poly.pdbx_strand_id
1 'polypeptide(L)'
;YGVDDFIDVVEGNRKYVKCLYVYNKIDTVCIEDVDRLARLPYSTVCSVRMNLNVATVLELIWEYMGLLRIYTKKRAEPPSFEEPVVLSKYRNGLTVEGAVSQISLELLEKFSYALVWGTSTKYSPQHCGLSHILEDEDVIQIVKKTVTQEKHDKNYAQQCQAVYDK
;
A
#
# COMPACT_ATOMS: atom_id res chain seq x y z
N TYR A 1 -5.56 24.72 -12.46
CA TYR A 1 -5.50 23.88 -13.68
C TYR A 1 -5.41 24.79 -14.88
N GLY A 2 -4.45 24.51 -15.79
CA GLY A 2 -4.23 25.27 -17.02
C GLY A 2 -4.84 24.59 -18.25
N VAL A 3 -4.69 25.22 -19.40
CA VAL A 3 -5.13 24.66 -20.69
C VAL A 3 -4.34 23.39 -21.01
N ASP A 4 -3.07 23.33 -20.63
CA ASP A 4 -2.19 22.17 -20.86
C ASP A 4 -2.67 20.95 -20.06
N ASP A 5 -3.13 21.14 -18.81
CA ASP A 5 -3.71 20.05 -18.00
C ASP A 5 -4.95 19.46 -18.65
N PHE A 6 -5.78 20.30 -19.28
CA PHE A 6 -6.96 19.86 -19.99
C PHE A 6 -6.60 19.06 -21.26
N ILE A 7 -5.63 19.52 -22.02
CA ILE A 7 -5.10 18.80 -23.20
C ILE A 7 -4.59 17.42 -22.79
N ASP A 8 -3.85 17.34 -21.71
CA ASP A 8 -3.28 16.08 -21.20
C ASP A 8 -4.38 15.07 -20.79
N VAL A 9 -5.49 15.56 -20.22
CA VAL A 9 -6.64 14.70 -19.89
C VAL A 9 -7.33 14.19 -21.16
N VAL A 10 -7.48 15.03 -22.20
CA VAL A 10 -8.13 14.66 -23.46
C VAL A 10 -7.25 13.67 -24.25
N GLU A 11 -5.96 13.92 -24.35
CA GLU A 11 -5.04 13.04 -25.05
C GLU A 11 -4.78 11.71 -24.32
N GLY A 12 -4.85 11.70 -22.97
CA GLY A 12 -4.72 10.51 -22.14
C GLY A 12 -3.38 9.77 -22.24
N ASN A 13 -2.35 10.42 -22.83
CA ASN A 13 -1.04 9.81 -23.09
C ASN A 13 0.00 10.15 -22.03
N ARG A 14 -0.32 11.00 -21.04
CA ARG A 14 0.56 11.42 -19.94
C ARG A 14 0.11 10.85 -18.60
N LYS A 15 1.08 10.47 -17.78
CA LYS A 15 0.87 9.98 -16.43
C LYS A 15 1.62 10.88 -15.45
N TYR A 16 0.88 11.53 -14.56
CA TYR A 16 1.45 12.36 -13.50
C TYR A 16 1.90 11.49 -12.35
N VAL A 17 3.18 11.57 -12.01
CA VAL A 17 3.79 10.83 -10.90
C VAL A 17 4.31 11.84 -9.88
N LYS A 18 4.06 11.59 -8.60
CA LYS A 18 4.65 12.41 -7.53
C LYS A 18 6.17 12.31 -7.56
N CYS A 19 6.84 13.43 -7.37
CA CYS A 19 8.29 13.52 -7.35
C CYS A 19 8.74 14.31 -6.13
N LEU A 20 9.66 13.74 -5.34
CA LEU A 20 10.35 14.42 -4.26
C LEU A 20 11.80 14.69 -4.69
N TYR A 21 12.22 15.94 -4.64
CA TYR A 21 13.58 16.35 -4.97
C TYR A 21 14.47 16.28 -3.74
N VAL A 22 15.50 15.43 -3.79
CA VAL A 22 16.46 15.28 -2.69
C VAL A 22 17.81 15.86 -3.13
N TYR A 23 18.20 16.99 -2.54
CA TYR A 23 19.49 17.61 -2.78
C TYR A 23 20.53 17.06 -1.80
N ASN A 24 21.42 16.23 -2.31
CA ASN A 24 22.47 15.61 -1.52
C ASN A 24 23.75 16.47 -1.53
N LYS A 25 24.68 16.20 -0.61
CA LYS A 25 25.98 16.84 -0.46
C LYS A 25 25.91 18.31 -0.01
N ILE A 26 24.99 18.64 0.89
CA ILE A 26 24.89 19.99 1.45
C ILE A 26 26.12 20.43 2.25
N ASP A 27 26.99 19.51 2.57
CA ASP A 27 28.31 19.75 3.20
C ASP A 27 29.29 20.51 2.30
N THR A 28 28.99 20.64 1.01
CA THR A 28 29.88 21.31 0.02
C THR A 28 29.40 22.70 -0.39
N VAL A 29 28.24 23.15 0.06
CA VAL A 29 27.62 24.42 -0.29
C VAL A 29 27.42 25.31 0.93
N CYS A 30 27.23 26.63 0.70
CA CYS A 30 27.00 27.58 1.78
C CYS A 30 25.57 27.40 2.38
N ILE A 31 25.41 27.89 3.61
CA ILE A 31 24.17 27.71 4.35
C ILE A 31 22.99 28.45 3.69
N GLU A 32 23.24 29.57 3.04
CA GLU A 32 22.24 30.37 2.32
C GLU A 32 21.65 29.60 1.14
N ASP A 33 22.50 28.85 0.41
CA ASP A 33 22.04 28.00 -0.69
C ASP A 33 21.27 26.78 -0.17
N VAL A 34 21.70 26.20 0.94
CA VAL A 34 20.97 25.11 1.60
C VAL A 34 19.56 25.56 2.02
N ASP A 35 19.45 26.74 2.65
CA ASP A 35 18.17 27.32 3.06
C ASP A 35 17.25 27.58 1.84
N ARG A 36 17.82 28.12 0.76
CA ARG A 36 17.09 28.39 -0.47
C ARG A 36 16.54 27.10 -1.10
N LEU A 37 17.35 26.04 -1.16
CA LEU A 37 16.94 24.74 -1.72
C LEU A 37 15.91 24.03 -0.84
N ALA A 38 16.06 24.14 0.49
CA ALA A 38 15.12 23.53 1.44
C ALA A 38 13.72 24.16 1.40
N ARG A 39 13.61 25.42 0.95
CA ARG A 39 12.32 26.13 0.82
C ARG A 39 11.59 25.87 -0.49
N LEU A 40 12.20 25.14 -1.44
CA LEU A 40 11.53 24.80 -2.70
C LEU A 40 10.41 23.79 -2.44
N PRO A 41 9.31 23.87 -3.20
CA PRO A 41 8.22 22.91 -3.05
C PRO A 41 8.68 21.49 -3.39
N TYR A 42 8.20 20.52 -2.62
CA TYR A 42 8.52 19.09 -2.80
C TYR A 42 10.02 18.77 -2.76
N SER A 43 10.78 19.54 -1.99
CA SER A 43 12.22 19.45 -1.90
C SER A 43 12.70 19.20 -0.49
N THR A 44 13.78 18.46 -0.38
CA THR A 44 14.50 18.25 0.89
C THR A 44 16.00 18.21 0.63
N VAL A 45 16.76 18.50 1.66
CA VAL A 45 18.22 18.61 1.60
C VAL A 45 18.87 17.62 2.55
N CYS A 46 19.97 17.02 2.16
CA CYS A 46 20.70 16.06 3.02
C CYS A 46 22.18 15.98 2.70
N SER A 47 22.95 15.39 3.59
CA SER A 47 24.28 14.87 3.31
C SER A 47 24.38 13.44 3.82
N VAL A 48 24.36 12.48 2.90
CA VAL A 48 24.50 11.06 3.24
C VAL A 48 25.90 10.80 3.81
N ARG A 49 26.95 11.47 3.29
CA ARG A 49 28.31 11.32 3.78
C ARG A 49 28.46 11.67 5.25
N MET A 50 27.82 12.76 5.68
CA MET A 50 27.88 13.26 7.05
C MET A 50 26.70 12.82 7.89
N ASN A 51 25.81 12.01 7.36
CA ASN A 51 24.56 11.59 7.99
C ASN A 51 23.69 12.75 8.50
N LEU A 52 23.68 13.86 7.73
CA LEU A 52 22.88 15.04 8.05
C LEU A 52 21.51 14.94 7.38
N ASN A 53 20.47 15.11 8.18
CA ASN A 53 19.07 15.14 7.74
C ASN A 53 18.55 13.88 6.99
N VAL A 54 19.26 12.75 7.09
CA VAL A 54 18.89 11.51 6.38
C VAL A 54 17.59 10.91 6.95
N ALA A 55 17.41 10.95 8.26
CA ALA A 55 16.20 10.46 8.92
C ALA A 55 14.95 11.19 8.42
N THR A 56 14.99 12.54 8.38
CA THR A 56 13.87 13.36 7.86
C THR A 56 13.57 13.07 6.39
N VAL A 57 14.61 12.81 5.57
CA VAL A 57 14.41 12.41 4.17
C VAL A 57 13.62 11.10 4.08
N LEU A 58 13.96 10.11 4.91
CA LEU A 58 13.24 8.83 4.95
C LEU A 58 11.79 9.00 5.40
N GLU A 59 11.54 9.81 6.42
CA GLU A 59 10.18 10.14 6.88
C GLU A 59 9.35 10.81 5.78
N LEU A 60 9.94 11.81 5.10
CA LEU A 60 9.28 12.49 3.98
C LEU A 60 8.99 11.57 2.80
N ILE A 61 9.90 10.65 2.47
CA ILE A 61 9.66 9.65 1.43
C ILE A 61 8.48 8.76 1.82
N TRP A 62 8.47 8.29 3.07
CA TRP A 62 7.41 7.44 3.60
C TRP A 62 6.03 8.11 3.51
N GLU A 63 5.93 9.34 4.00
CA GLU A 63 4.71 10.15 3.97
C GLU A 63 4.27 10.46 2.53
N TYR A 64 5.22 10.92 1.70
CA TYR A 64 4.94 11.35 0.33
C TYR A 64 4.48 10.20 -0.57
N MET A 65 5.03 9.02 -0.38
CA MET A 65 4.62 7.82 -1.10
C MET A 65 3.34 7.19 -0.53
N GLY A 66 2.86 7.67 0.63
CA GLY A 66 1.68 7.13 1.31
C GLY A 66 1.86 5.64 1.58
N LEU A 67 3.02 5.29 2.15
CA LEU A 67 3.32 3.90 2.51
C LEU A 67 2.63 3.56 3.84
N LEU A 68 2.21 2.30 3.95
CA LEU A 68 1.52 1.76 5.10
C LEU A 68 2.09 0.37 5.40
N ARG A 69 2.42 0.13 6.67
CA ARG A 69 2.94 -1.17 7.13
C ARG A 69 1.81 -1.99 7.71
N ILE A 70 1.74 -3.23 7.31
CA ILE A 70 0.88 -4.21 7.93
C ILE A 70 1.68 -5.45 8.31
N TYR A 71 1.23 -6.12 9.35
CA TYR A 71 1.85 -7.34 9.82
C TYR A 71 0.97 -8.55 9.54
N THR A 72 1.58 -9.66 9.22
CA THR A 72 0.86 -10.91 8.97
C THR A 72 0.89 -11.82 10.18
N LYS A 73 -0.18 -12.55 10.37
CA LYS A 73 -0.32 -13.54 11.44
C LYS A 73 -0.82 -14.86 10.87
N LYS A 74 -0.15 -15.96 11.20
CA LYS A 74 -0.67 -17.30 10.96
C LYS A 74 -1.61 -17.73 12.08
N ARG A 75 -2.43 -18.74 11.79
CA ARG A 75 -3.34 -19.30 12.79
C ARG A 75 -2.54 -19.93 13.93
N ALA A 76 -2.91 -19.58 15.17
CA ALA A 76 -2.28 -20.07 16.41
C ALA A 76 -0.81 -19.66 16.62
N GLU A 77 -0.25 -18.74 15.80
CA GLU A 77 1.09 -18.18 15.98
C GLU A 77 0.99 -16.71 16.39
N PRO A 78 2.02 -16.13 17.00
CA PRO A 78 2.10 -14.69 17.22
C PRO A 78 2.25 -13.94 15.88
N PRO A 79 1.96 -12.63 15.83
CA PRO A 79 2.22 -11.82 14.64
C PRO A 79 3.71 -11.78 14.30
N SER A 80 4.05 -11.80 13.01
CA SER A 80 5.41 -11.57 12.54
C SER A 80 5.66 -10.07 12.39
N PHE A 81 6.46 -9.49 13.29
CA PHE A 81 6.83 -8.07 13.25
C PHE A 81 8.13 -7.81 12.50
N GLU A 82 8.91 -8.86 12.18
CA GLU A 82 10.19 -8.73 11.50
C GLU A 82 10.03 -8.46 10.00
N GLU A 83 8.94 -8.95 9.40
CA GLU A 83 8.69 -8.85 7.96
C GLU A 83 7.34 -8.16 7.69
N PRO A 84 7.28 -6.81 7.79
CA PRO A 84 6.05 -6.10 7.45
C PRO A 84 5.77 -6.14 5.94
N VAL A 85 4.52 -6.25 5.59
CA VAL A 85 4.06 -6.03 4.20
C VAL A 85 3.80 -4.54 4.04
N VAL A 86 4.50 -3.90 3.10
CA VAL A 86 4.37 -2.47 2.84
C VAL A 86 3.41 -2.22 1.70
N LEU A 87 2.30 -1.59 1.99
CA LEU A 87 1.31 -1.17 1.00
C LEU A 87 1.57 0.25 0.53
N SER A 88 1.16 0.55 -0.70
CA SER A 88 1.21 1.90 -1.25
C SER A 88 -0.16 2.30 -1.77
N LYS A 89 -0.61 3.48 -1.37
CA LYS A 89 -1.87 4.06 -1.84
C LYS A 89 -1.98 4.13 -3.36
N TYR A 90 -0.85 4.29 -4.04
CA TYR A 90 -0.79 4.54 -5.49
C TYR A 90 -0.58 3.29 -6.34
N ARG A 91 -0.26 2.14 -5.74
CA ARG A 91 0.03 0.90 -6.46
C ARG A 91 -1.09 -0.12 -6.30
N ASN A 92 -1.29 -0.64 -5.10
CA ASN A 92 -2.22 -1.75 -4.83
C ASN A 92 -3.42 -1.30 -3.97
N GLY A 93 -3.45 -0.01 -3.57
CA GLY A 93 -4.41 0.48 -2.60
C GLY A 93 -4.09 0.05 -1.17
N LEU A 94 -4.79 0.66 -0.22
CA LEU A 94 -4.63 0.38 1.22
C LEU A 94 -5.72 -0.58 1.71
N THR A 95 -6.08 -1.57 0.89
CA THR A 95 -7.16 -2.52 1.20
C THR A 95 -6.61 -3.91 1.53
N VAL A 96 -7.44 -4.74 2.16
CA VAL A 96 -7.12 -6.16 2.37
C VAL A 96 -6.82 -6.86 1.05
N GLU A 97 -7.52 -6.52 -0.04
CA GLU A 97 -7.25 -7.05 -1.38
C GLU A 97 -5.82 -6.72 -1.85
N GLY A 98 -5.41 -5.45 -1.69
CA GLY A 98 -4.04 -5.00 -2.00
C GLY A 98 -2.98 -5.77 -1.21
N ALA A 99 -3.23 -5.99 0.07
CA ALA A 99 -2.37 -6.76 0.96
C ALA A 99 -2.24 -8.23 0.52
N VAL A 100 -3.37 -8.89 0.30
CA VAL A 100 -3.40 -10.31 -0.10
C VAL A 100 -2.77 -10.51 -1.47
N SER A 101 -3.03 -9.63 -2.45
CA SER A 101 -2.47 -9.71 -3.80
C SER A 101 -0.95 -9.53 -3.81
N GLN A 102 -0.42 -8.72 -2.90
CA GLN A 102 1.03 -8.53 -2.76
C GLN A 102 1.73 -9.73 -2.15
N ILE A 103 1.05 -10.48 -1.27
CA ILE A 103 1.57 -11.70 -0.68
C ILE A 103 1.51 -12.85 -1.69
N SER A 104 0.32 -13.10 -2.28
CA SER A 104 0.13 -14.15 -3.29
C SER A 104 -1.22 -14.02 -3.99
N LEU A 105 -1.22 -14.10 -5.32
CA LEU A 105 -2.45 -14.14 -6.12
C LEU A 105 -3.28 -15.41 -5.85
N GLU A 106 -2.62 -16.54 -5.57
CA GLU A 106 -3.32 -17.79 -5.21
C GLU A 106 -4.11 -17.64 -3.90
N LEU A 107 -3.58 -16.86 -2.94
CA LEU A 107 -4.30 -16.54 -1.72
C LEU A 107 -5.55 -15.70 -1.97
N LEU A 108 -5.48 -14.81 -2.95
CA LEU A 108 -6.61 -13.97 -3.33
C LEU A 108 -7.77 -14.81 -3.91
N GLU A 109 -7.45 -15.77 -4.79
CA GLU A 109 -8.44 -16.69 -5.39
C GLU A 109 -9.15 -17.56 -4.34
N LYS A 110 -8.41 -18.02 -3.35
CA LYS A 110 -8.91 -18.86 -2.25
C LYS A 110 -9.35 -18.06 -1.02
N PHE A 111 -9.43 -16.75 -1.12
CA PHE A 111 -9.78 -15.88 0.00
C PHE A 111 -11.21 -16.14 0.48
N SER A 112 -11.39 -16.28 1.79
CA SER A 112 -12.70 -16.33 2.45
C SER A 112 -12.97 -15.03 3.20
N TYR A 113 -12.17 -14.72 4.19
CA TYR A 113 -12.20 -13.48 4.95
C TYR A 113 -10.84 -13.24 5.61
N ALA A 114 -10.62 -12.00 6.07
CA ALA A 114 -9.48 -11.67 6.91
C ALA A 114 -9.95 -11.36 8.34
N LEU A 115 -9.16 -11.76 9.33
CA LEU A 115 -9.24 -11.24 10.68
C LEU A 115 -8.25 -10.10 10.80
N VAL A 116 -8.72 -8.94 11.23
CA VAL A 116 -7.91 -7.73 11.37
C VAL A 116 -7.91 -7.30 12.83
N TRP A 117 -6.72 -6.96 13.32
CA TRP A 117 -6.46 -6.36 14.64
C TRP A 117 -5.73 -5.04 14.40
N GLY A 118 -6.20 -3.96 14.97
CA GLY A 118 -5.56 -2.66 14.88
C GLY A 118 -6.54 -1.50 14.89
N THR A 119 -6.07 -0.36 14.43
CA THR A 119 -6.80 0.91 14.50
C THR A 119 -7.91 1.02 13.45
N SER A 120 -7.79 0.31 12.32
CA SER A 120 -8.82 0.28 11.28
C SER A 120 -10.12 -0.43 11.69
N THR A 121 -10.12 -1.15 12.81
CA THR A 121 -11.23 -1.99 13.25
C THR A 121 -11.86 -1.51 14.54
N LYS A 122 -13.18 -1.67 14.68
CA LYS A 122 -13.91 -1.37 15.92
C LYS A 122 -13.72 -2.44 16.98
N TYR A 123 -13.52 -3.67 16.55
CA TYR A 123 -13.37 -4.86 17.42
C TYR A 123 -12.09 -5.57 17.07
N SER A 124 -11.42 -6.15 18.04
CA SER A 124 -10.14 -6.83 17.87
C SER A 124 -10.25 -8.29 18.35
N PRO A 125 -10.35 -9.27 17.45
CA PRO A 125 -10.33 -9.22 15.98
C PRO A 125 -11.69 -8.87 15.35
N GLN A 126 -11.64 -8.33 14.12
CA GLN A 126 -12.81 -8.10 13.29
C GLN A 126 -12.72 -8.91 12.00
N HIS A 127 -13.86 -9.50 11.58
CA HIS A 127 -13.98 -10.14 10.27
C HIS A 127 -14.14 -9.09 9.18
N CYS A 128 -13.20 -9.07 8.25
CA CYS A 128 -13.16 -8.10 7.16
C CYS A 128 -13.13 -8.79 5.80
N GLY A 129 -13.80 -8.17 4.82
CA GLY A 129 -13.73 -8.56 3.41
C GLY A 129 -12.55 -7.89 2.67
N LEU A 130 -12.44 -8.16 1.38
CA LEU A 130 -11.37 -7.62 0.52
C LEU A 130 -11.37 -6.09 0.42
N SER A 131 -12.53 -5.45 0.47
CA SER A 131 -12.69 -3.99 0.34
C SER A 131 -12.38 -3.20 1.62
N HIS A 132 -12.07 -3.87 2.75
CA HIS A 132 -11.75 -3.18 3.99
C HIS A 132 -10.44 -2.39 3.85
N ILE A 133 -10.45 -1.13 4.29
CA ILE A 133 -9.30 -0.24 4.27
C ILE A 133 -8.49 -0.46 5.55
N LEU A 134 -7.20 -0.68 5.38
CA LEU A 134 -6.24 -0.91 6.45
C LEU A 134 -5.56 0.39 6.88
N GLU A 135 -5.13 0.45 8.12
CA GLU A 135 -4.30 1.52 8.68
C GLU A 135 -2.90 1.02 9.05
N ASP A 136 -2.00 1.97 9.36
CA ASP A 136 -0.61 1.61 9.71
C ASP A 136 -0.56 0.76 10.99
N GLU A 137 0.31 -0.24 10.96
CA GLU A 137 0.52 -1.22 12.05
C GLU A 137 -0.64 -2.20 12.29
N ASP A 138 -1.61 -2.29 11.38
CA ASP A 138 -2.63 -3.32 11.46
C ASP A 138 -2.04 -4.72 11.28
N VAL A 139 -2.58 -5.68 12.02
CA VAL A 139 -2.23 -7.11 11.91
C VAL A 139 -3.34 -7.83 11.18
N ILE A 140 -3.01 -8.58 10.15
CA ILE A 140 -3.98 -9.36 9.38
C ILE A 140 -3.70 -10.86 9.44
N GLN A 141 -4.77 -11.64 9.59
CA GLN A 141 -4.75 -13.09 9.41
C GLN A 141 -5.69 -13.46 8.27
N ILE A 142 -5.14 -14.01 7.21
CA ILE A 142 -5.89 -14.42 6.02
C ILE A 142 -6.46 -15.81 6.25
N VAL A 143 -7.76 -15.96 6.05
CA VAL A 143 -8.45 -17.25 6.13
C VAL A 143 -8.89 -17.68 4.75
N LYS A 144 -8.43 -18.85 4.33
CA LYS A 144 -8.73 -19.45 3.02
C LYS A 144 -10.08 -20.18 3.07
N LYS A 145 -10.74 -20.28 1.94
CA LYS A 145 -11.89 -21.17 1.74
C LYS A 145 -11.49 -22.62 2.03
N THR A 146 -12.38 -23.36 2.64
CA THR A 146 -12.19 -24.80 2.81
C THR A 146 -12.44 -25.54 1.49
N VAL A 147 -11.87 -26.73 1.33
CA VAL A 147 -12.05 -27.57 0.13
C VAL A 147 -13.53 -27.82 -0.16
N THR A 148 -14.36 -27.92 0.86
CA THR A 148 -15.81 -28.09 0.72
C THR A 148 -16.47 -26.83 0.15
N GLN A 149 -16.07 -25.64 0.63
CA GLN A 149 -16.56 -24.36 0.11
C GLN A 149 -16.13 -24.15 -1.34
N GLU A 150 -14.86 -24.46 -1.70
CA GLU A 150 -14.37 -24.36 -3.06
C GLU A 150 -15.16 -25.26 -4.04
N LYS A 151 -15.48 -26.49 -3.62
CA LYS A 151 -16.29 -27.41 -4.42
C LYS A 151 -17.72 -26.90 -4.59
N HIS A 152 -18.30 -26.34 -3.56
CA HIS A 152 -19.65 -25.77 -3.62
C HIS A 152 -19.70 -24.57 -4.57
N ASP A 153 -18.73 -23.66 -4.49
CA ASP A 153 -18.64 -22.49 -5.36
C ASP A 153 -18.47 -22.89 -6.85
N LYS A 154 -17.63 -23.91 -7.14
CA LYS A 154 -17.45 -24.42 -8.50
C LYS A 154 -18.73 -25.06 -9.05
N ASN A 155 -19.43 -25.86 -8.23
CA ASN A 155 -20.70 -26.48 -8.63
C ASN A 155 -21.78 -25.41 -8.88
N TYR A 156 -21.84 -24.37 -8.05
CA TYR A 156 -22.78 -23.27 -8.23
C TYR A 156 -22.46 -22.46 -9.50
N ALA A 157 -21.20 -22.16 -9.77
CA ALA A 157 -20.77 -21.48 -10.98
C ALA A 157 -21.12 -22.30 -12.25
N GLN A 158 -20.92 -23.62 -12.24
CA GLN A 158 -21.30 -24.51 -13.33
C GLN A 158 -22.81 -24.57 -13.54
N GLN A 159 -23.60 -24.60 -12.46
CA GLN A 159 -25.05 -24.56 -12.54
C GLN A 159 -25.56 -23.23 -13.10
N CYS A 160 -24.98 -22.10 -12.70
CA CYS A 160 -25.31 -20.80 -13.28
C CYS A 160 -24.98 -20.75 -14.78
N GLN A 161 -23.82 -21.25 -15.20
CA GLN A 161 -23.42 -21.26 -16.60
C GLN A 161 -24.36 -22.13 -17.45
N ALA A 162 -24.75 -23.28 -16.96
CA ALA A 162 -25.71 -24.18 -17.63
C ALA A 162 -27.13 -23.61 -17.76
N VAL A 163 -27.48 -22.60 -16.97
CA VAL A 163 -28.77 -21.87 -17.07
C VAL A 163 -28.69 -20.76 -18.12
N TYR A 164 -27.52 -20.13 -18.31
CA TYR A 164 -27.32 -19.08 -19.33
C TYR A 164 -27.12 -19.64 -20.74
N ASP A 165 -26.69 -20.91 -20.86
CA ASP A 165 -26.47 -21.58 -22.15
C ASP A 165 -27.75 -22.29 -22.68
N LYS A 166 -28.89 -22.12 -22.00
CA LYS A 166 -30.24 -22.57 -22.42
C LYS A 166 -31.10 -21.40 -22.88
#